data_142e5857795ee9930e00daecf0d73a0e
#
_entry.id   142e5857795ee9930e00daecf0d73a0e
#
_cell.length_a   1.000
_cell.length_b   1.000
_cell.length_c   1.000
_cell.angle_alpha   90.00
_cell.angle_beta   90.00
_cell.angle_gamma   90.00
#
_symmetry.space_group_name_H-M   'P 1'
#
loop_
_entity.id
_entity.type
_entity.pdbx_description
1 polymer ?
#
loop_
_entity_poly.entity_id
_entity_poly.type
_entity_poly.pdbx_seq_one_letter_code
_entity_poly.pdbx_strand_id
1 'polypeptide(L)'
;MTTTIDGNEVGDGIREDVSDSVETLREEGVTPGLATVLMSDDGASKTYVSMKQQACDELGIESYHHEIDPEAPAEVLFDRIDELNADPDVHGILVQMPVPDHVGERAVLNRIEPEKDVDGFHPENVGRLVAGNARYKPCTPHGVQKLLEAYDIETEGKDAVVVGRSDIVGKPMANLLIQRGPGGNATTTVCHSRTQGLDEKTRNADIVVAAAGVPEMIDAEMLSEGAVVIDVGINRVDANTEKGYQLVGDVDFESAKEKASAITPVPGGVGPLTIAMLMYNTVKAASLQSGVDVDLP
;
A
#
# COMPACT_ATOMS: atom_id res chain seq x y z
N MET A 1 -3.57 18.40 22.05
CA MET A 1 -2.24 18.05 21.48
C MET A 1 -2.49 17.06 20.37
N THR A 2 -1.88 17.24 19.24
CA THR A 2 -2.02 16.37 18.08
C THR A 2 -1.12 15.14 18.22
N THR A 3 -1.67 13.96 18.00
CA THR A 3 -0.90 12.71 17.98
C THR A 3 -0.22 12.57 16.62
N THR A 4 1.09 12.39 16.61
CA THR A 4 1.80 11.98 15.38
C THR A 4 1.76 10.46 15.31
N ILE A 5 1.19 9.95 14.21
CA ILE A 5 1.04 8.50 13.97
C ILE A 5 2.36 7.97 13.41
N ASP A 6 3.07 7.15 14.17
CA ASP A 6 4.34 6.54 13.74
C ASP A 6 4.09 5.21 13.01
N GLY A 7 4.26 5.25 11.69
CA GLY A 7 4.09 4.06 10.86
C GLY A 7 5.26 3.06 10.93
N ASN A 8 6.44 3.49 11.42
CA ASN A 8 7.54 2.55 11.61
C ASN A 8 7.21 1.61 12.76
N GLU A 9 6.75 2.15 13.91
CA GLU A 9 6.39 1.34 15.08
C GLU A 9 5.32 0.29 14.73
N VAL A 10 4.25 0.71 14.04
CA VAL A 10 3.16 -0.22 13.63
C VAL A 10 3.66 -1.22 12.60
N GLY A 11 4.48 -0.78 11.63
CA GLY A 11 5.06 -1.66 10.62
C GLY A 11 6.03 -2.68 11.21
N ASP A 12 6.79 -2.32 12.24
CA ASP A 12 7.67 -3.24 12.96
C ASP A 12 6.87 -4.31 13.68
N GLY A 13 5.79 -3.94 14.40
CA GLY A 13 4.90 -4.90 15.05
C GLY A 13 4.29 -5.89 14.06
N ILE A 14 3.78 -5.41 12.91
CA ILE A 14 3.26 -6.30 11.86
C ILE A 14 4.34 -7.26 11.34
N ARG A 15 5.59 -6.80 11.18
CA ARG A 15 6.69 -7.66 10.73
C ARG A 15 7.05 -8.73 11.75
N GLU A 16 6.96 -8.44 13.06
CA GLU A 16 7.13 -9.44 14.11
C GLU A 16 6.08 -10.54 13.99
N ASP A 17 4.79 -10.20 13.90
CA ASP A 17 3.69 -11.18 13.74
C ASP A 17 3.81 -11.99 12.43
N VAL A 18 4.25 -11.34 11.34
CA VAL A 18 4.52 -12.02 10.05
C VAL A 18 5.69 -12.99 10.18
N SER A 19 6.74 -12.65 10.96
CA SER A 19 7.88 -13.53 11.22
C SER A 19 7.46 -14.83 11.89
N ASP A 20 6.59 -14.77 12.90
CA ASP A 20 6.05 -15.95 13.60
C ASP A 20 5.27 -16.85 12.63
N SER A 21 4.52 -16.23 11.71
CA SER A 21 3.78 -16.95 10.66
C SER A 21 4.73 -17.60 9.64
N VAL A 22 5.85 -16.98 9.31
CA VAL A 22 6.89 -17.58 8.44
C VAL A 22 7.53 -18.79 9.12
N GLU A 23 7.83 -18.70 10.41
CA GLU A 23 8.38 -19.85 11.17
C GLU A 23 7.39 -21.02 11.17
N THR A 24 6.11 -20.77 11.40
CA THR A 24 5.06 -21.79 11.34
C THR A 24 5.00 -22.50 9.97
N LEU A 25 5.04 -21.74 8.87
CA LEU A 25 5.07 -22.31 7.53
C LEU A 25 6.32 -23.16 7.28
N ARG A 26 7.48 -22.69 7.75
CA ARG A 26 8.76 -23.41 7.59
C ARG A 26 8.81 -24.72 8.37
N GLU A 27 8.20 -24.77 9.55
CA GLU A 27 8.06 -26.01 10.33
C GLU A 27 7.25 -27.07 9.59
N GLU A 28 6.27 -26.63 8.78
CA GLU A 28 5.46 -27.48 7.90
C GLU A 28 6.11 -27.71 6.50
N GLY A 29 7.36 -27.25 6.31
CA GLY A 29 8.14 -27.45 5.09
C GLY A 29 7.81 -26.48 3.94
N VAL A 30 7.14 -25.37 4.23
CA VAL A 30 6.77 -24.31 3.25
C VAL A 30 7.61 -23.07 3.51
N THR A 31 8.42 -22.65 2.54
CA THR A 31 9.11 -21.36 2.59
C THR A 31 8.36 -20.37 1.73
N PRO A 32 7.79 -19.28 2.30
CA PRO A 32 7.13 -18.27 1.48
C PRO A 32 8.10 -17.67 0.46
N GLY A 33 7.65 -17.48 -0.80
CA GLY A 33 8.46 -16.95 -1.88
C GLY A 33 7.79 -15.76 -2.55
N LEU A 34 8.51 -14.65 -2.70
CA LEU A 34 8.08 -13.43 -3.39
C LEU A 34 8.95 -13.18 -4.62
N ALA A 35 8.34 -13.16 -5.79
CA ALA A 35 9.00 -12.70 -7.00
C ALA A 35 8.75 -11.20 -7.22
N THR A 36 9.82 -10.44 -7.41
CA THR A 36 9.77 -9.03 -7.79
C THR A 36 10.34 -8.85 -9.19
N VAL A 37 9.57 -8.22 -10.08
CA VAL A 37 10.01 -7.93 -11.44
C VAL A 37 10.11 -6.42 -11.63
N LEU A 38 11.27 -5.95 -12.09
CA LEU A 38 11.56 -4.56 -12.38
C LEU A 38 11.88 -4.39 -13.86
N MET A 39 11.10 -3.57 -14.56
CA MET A 39 11.33 -3.17 -15.95
C MET A 39 11.43 -1.64 -16.02
N SER A 40 12.40 -1.08 -15.29
CA SER A 40 12.60 0.37 -15.18
C SER A 40 14.03 0.69 -14.76
N ASP A 41 14.56 1.79 -15.30
CA ASP A 41 15.85 2.35 -14.86
C ASP A 41 15.71 3.44 -13.80
N ASP A 42 14.47 3.75 -13.38
CA ASP A 42 14.22 4.77 -12.37
C ASP A 42 14.83 4.40 -11.01
N GLY A 43 15.62 5.32 -10.45
CA GLY A 43 16.32 5.08 -9.18
C GLY A 43 15.39 4.93 -7.97
N ALA A 44 14.18 5.52 -8.00
CA ALA A 44 13.20 5.35 -6.93
C ALA A 44 12.64 3.93 -6.97
N SER A 45 12.28 3.42 -8.14
CA SER A 45 11.81 2.05 -8.35
C SER A 45 12.84 1.01 -7.89
N LYS A 46 14.13 1.22 -8.24
CA LYS A 46 15.25 0.37 -7.77
C LYS A 46 15.38 0.36 -6.24
N THR A 47 15.24 1.54 -5.62
CA THR A 47 15.28 1.66 -4.16
C THR A 47 14.13 0.90 -3.49
N TYR A 48 12.90 1.04 -4.00
CA TYR A 48 11.74 0.32 -3.47
C TYR A 48 11.87 -1.20 -3.59
N VAL A 49 12.39 -1.69 -4.72
CA VAL A 49 12.67 -3.12 -4.89
C VAL A 49 13.72 -3.60 -3.89
N SER A 50 14.82 -2.85 -3.71
CA SER A 50 15.86 -3.19 -2.73
C SER A 50 15.31 -3.25 -1.29
N MET A 51 14.43 -2.32 -0.91
CA MET A 51 13.78 -2.35 0.42
C MET A 51 12.87 -3.59 0.59
N LYS A 52 12.18 -4.01 -0.45
CA LYS A 52 11.34 -5.22 -0.42
C LYS A 52 12.18 -6.49 -0.30
N GLN A 53 13.31 -6.57 -1.04
CA GLN A 53 14.25 -7.69 -0.93
C GLN A 53 14.83 -7.78 0.49
N GLN A 54 15.28 -6.64 1.05
CA GLN A 54 15.77 -6.61 2.42
C GLN A 54 14.70 -7.08 3.43
N ALA A 55 13.45 -6.65 3.27
CA ALA A 55 12.36 -7.10 4.14
C ALA A 55 12.09 -8.62 4.02
N CYS A 56 12.21 -9.20 2.80
CA CYS A 56 12.14 -10.64 2.62
C CYS A 56 13.27 -11.35 3.36
N ASP A 57 14.51 -10.87 3.20
CA ASP A 57 15.68 -11.46 3.85
C ASP A 57 15.58 -11.44 5.38
N GLU A 58 15.12 -10.30 5.96
CA GLU A 58 14.92 -10.11 7.39
C GLU A 58 13.86 -11.08 7.96
N LEU A 59 12.81 -11.37 7.21
CA LEU A 59 11.70 -12.23 7.62
C LEU A 59 11.87 -13.70 7.20
N GLY A 60 12.91 -14.01 6.44
CA GLY A 60 13.13 -15.35 5.94
C GLY A 60 12.17 -15.79 4.84
N ILE A 61 11.64 -14.84 4.07
CA ILE A 61 10.90 -15.06 2.84
C ILE A 61 11.89 -15.17 1.69
N GLU A 62 11.76 -16.20 0.84
CA GLU A 62 12.62 -16.34 -0.33
C GLU A 62 12.33 -15.24 -1.35
N SER A 63 13.36 -14.52 -1.82
CA SER A 63 13.22 -13.39 -2.73
C SER A 63 13.76 -13.70 -4.11
N TYR A 64 12.89 -13.73 -5.13
CA TYR A 64 13.23 -13.95 -6.53
C TYR A 64 13.18 -12.61 -7.27
N HIS A 65 14.34 -12.02 -7.54
CA HIS A 65 14.40 -10.72 -8.22
C HIS A 65 14.77 -10.86 -9.69
N HIS A 66 13.99 -10.18 -10.56
CA HIS A 66 14.17 -10.16 -12.00
C HIS A 66 14.23 -8.74 -12.52
N GLU A 67 15.35 -8.33 -13.10
CA GLU A 67 15.49 -7.09 -13.84
C GLU A 67 15.31 -7.36 -15.34
N ILE A 68 14.48 -6.56 -16.00
CA ILE A 68 14.23 -6.60 -17.45
C ILE A 68 14.62 -5.24 -18.02
N ASP A 69 15.34 -5.25 -19.15
CA ASP A 69 15.68 -4.03 -19.86
C ASP A 69 14.40 -3.23 -20.20
N PRO A 70 14.29 -1.95 -19.81
CA PRO A 70 13.10 -1.13 -20.10
C PRO A 70 12.78 -1.03 -21.60
N GLU A 71 13.77 -1.20 -22.47
CA GLU A 71 13.59 -1.17 -23.93
C GLU A 71 13.22 -2.54 -24.52
N ALA A 72 13.20 -3.61 -23.70
CA ALA A 72 12.81 -4.92 -24.18
C ALA A 72 11.34 -4.97 -24.60
N PRO A 73 10.96 -5.83 -25.58
CA PRO A 73 9.56 -6.04 -25.92
C PRO A 73 8.72 -6.48 -24.74
N ALA A 74 7.43 -6.10 -24.72
CA ALA A 74 6.49 -6.47 -23.64
C ALA A 74 6.39 -7.98 -23.42
N GLU A 75 6.57 -8.76 -24.46
CA GLU A 75 6.56 -10.23 -24.43
C GLU A 75 7.58 -10.80 -23.46
N VAL A 76 8.76 -10.14 -23.30
CA VAL A 76 9.80 -10.59 -22.36
C VAL A 76 9.29 -10.53 -20.91
N LEU A 77 8.55 -9.47 -20.56
CA LEU A 77 7.92 -9.36 -19.25
C LEU A 77 6.77 -10.38 -19.11
N PHE A 78 5.95 -10.55 -20.14
CA PHE A 78 4.84 -11.50 -20.09
C PHE A 78 5.32 -12.95 -19.97
N ASP A 79 6.34 -13.34 -20.70
CA ASP A 79 6.94 -14.67 -20.59
C ASP A 79 7.53 -14.91 -19.19
N ARG A 80 8.16 -13.87 -18.61
CA ARG A 80 8.66 -13.96 -17.23
C ARG A 80 7.52 -14.13 -16.22
N ILE A 81 6.41 -13.41 -16.37
CA ILE A 81 5.24 -13.56 -15.50
C ILE A 81 4.65 -14.97 -15.62
N ASP A 82 4.58 -15.54 -16.82
CA ASP A 82 4.08 -16.90 -17.03
C ASP A 82 4.97 -17.95 -16.36
N GLU A 83 6.31 -17.80 -16.45
CA GLU A 83 7.25 -18.66 -15.74
C GLU A 83 7.02 -18.59 -14.22
N LEU A 84 6.87 -17.40 -13.68
CA LEU A 84 6.62 -17.19 -12.23
C LEU A 84 5.25 -17.70 -11.79
N ASN A 85 4.23 -17.58 -12.64
CA ASN A 85 2.92 -18.16 -12.37
C ASN A 85 2.99 -19.70 -12.27
N ALA A 86 3.83 -20.33 -13.10
CA ALA A 86 3.99 -21.79 -13.12
C ALA A 86 4.94 -22.32 -12.04
N ASP A 87 5.72 -21.47 -11.40
CA ASP A 87 6.71 -21.86 -10.39
C ASP A 87 6.04 -22.12 -9.03
N PRO A 88 6.09 -23.35 -8.49
CA PRO A 88 5.48 -23.69 -7.21
C PRO A 88 6.18 -23.04 -5.99
N ASP A 89 7.44 -22.63 -6.13
CA ASP A 89 8.19 -21.98 -5.05
C ASP A 89 7.88 -20.48 -4.96
N VAL A 90 7.22 -19.91 -5.98
CA VAL A 90 6.77 -18.50 -6.02
C VAL A 90 5.33 -18.43 -5.58
N HIS A 91 5.09 -17.88 -4.39
CA HIS A 91 3.74 -17.72 -3.82
C HIS A 91 3.14 -16.34 -4.12
N GLY A 92 3.97 -15.32 -4.26
CA GLY A 92 3.58 -13.96 -4.61
C GLY A 92 4.38 -13.39 -5.78
N ILE A 93 3.72 -12.62 -6.64
CA ILE A 93 4.36 -11.91 -7.76
C ILE A 93 4.03 -10.42 -7.64
N LEU A 94 5.07 -9.59 -7.73
CA LEU A 94 4.97 -8.15 -7.77
C LEU A 94 5.74 -7.63 -8.98
N VAL A 95 5.05 -6.94 -9.89
CA VAL A 95 5.70 -6.16 -10.95
C VAL A 95 5.77 -4.71 -10.49
N GLN A 96 6.98 -4.18 -10.34
CA GLN A 96 7.18 -2.81 -9.86
C GLN A 96 6.68 -1.79 -10.88
N MET A 97 5.65 -1.04 -10.50
CA MET A 97 5.10 0.03 -11.32
C MET A 97 5.88 1.36 -11.11
N PRO A 98 5.87 2.24 -12.10
CA PRO A 98 5.29 2.06 -13.44
C PRO A 98 6.17 1.19 -14.35
N VAL A 99 5.54 0.50 -15.29
CA VAL A 99 6.24 -0.14 -16.42
C VAL A 99 6.35 0.84 -17.60
N PRO A 100 7.23 0.60 -18.59
CA PRO A 100 7.32 1.43 -19.79
C PRO A 100 5.99 1.52 -20.56
N ASP A 101 5.71 2.66 -21.18
CA ASP A 101 4.45 2.97 -21.87
C ASP A 101 4.02 1.92 -22.91
N HIS A 102 5.02 1.28 -23.56
CA HIS A 102 4.75 0.26 -24.60
C HIS A 102 4.26 -1.08 -24.04
N VAL A 103 4.35 -1.30 -22.73
CA VAL A 103 3.97 -2.58 -22.09
C VAL A 103 2.49 -2.63 -21.73
N GLY A 104 1.92 -1.55 -21.21
CA GLY A 104 0.54 -1.48 -20.78
C GLY A 104 0.28 -2.12 -19.41
N GLU A 105 0.19 -1.31 -18.37
CA GLU A 105 0.02 -1.75 -16.97
C GLU A 105 -1.12 -2.75 -16.77
N ARG A 106 -2.29 -2.50 -17.40
CA ARG A 106 -3.45 -3.39 -17.27
C ARG A 106 -3.18 -4.79 -17.81
N ALA A 107 -2.39 -4.91 -18.90
CA ALA A 107 -2.04 -6.20 -19.47
C ALA A 107 -1.13 -6.98 -18.51
N VAL A 108 -0.21 -6.29 -17.84
CA VAL A 108 0.66 -6.87 -16.80
C VAL A 108 -0.16 -7.39 -15.62
N LEU A 109 -1.04 -6.55 -15.06
CA LEU A 109 -1.87 -6.94 -13.92
C LEU A 109 -2.79 -8.12 -14.23
N ASN A 110 -3.35 -8.19 -15.44
CA ASN A 110 -4.21 -9.30 -15.87
C ASN A 110 -3.43 -10.59 -16.15
N ARG A 111 -2.09 -10.54 -16.27
CA ARG A 111 -1.26 -11.72 -16.56
C ARG A 111 -0.85 -12.47 -15.31
N ILE A 112 -0.78 -11.79 -14.17
CA ILE A 112 -0.47 -12.40 -12.88
C ILE A 112 -1.65 -13.27 -12.47
N GLU A 113 -1.40 -14.52 -12.06
CA GLU A 113 -2.46 -15.37 -11.51
C GLU A 113 -3.05 -14.73 -10.23
N PRO A 114 -4.40 -14.67 -10.10
CA PRO A 114 -5.03 -14.00 -8.96
C PRO A 114 -4.60 -14.52 -7.59
N GLU A 115 -4.20 -15.79 -7.49
CA GLU A 115 -3.67 -16.40 -6.27
C GLU A 115 -2.27 -15.91 -5.91
N LYS A 116 -1.53 -15.38 -6.88
CA LYS A 116 -0.16 -14.85 -6.70
C LYS A 116 -0.09 -13.33 -6.76
N ASP A 117 -1.21 -12.64 -7.03
CA ASP A 117 -1.31 -11.17 -7.05
C ASP A 117 -1.35 -10.60 -5.63
N VAL A 118 -0.20 -10.55 -4.97
CA VAL A 118 -0.08 -10.11 -3.57
C VAL A 118 -0.26 -8.60 -3.38
N ASP A 119 -0.25 -7.81 -4.44
CA ASP A 119 -0.65 -6.40 -4.41
C ASP A 119 -2.18 -6.21 -4.43
N GLY A 120 -2.94 -7.22 -4.87
CA GLY A 120 -4.40 -7.20 -4.91
C GLY A 120 -4.99 -6.34 -6.03
N PHE A 121 -4.28 -6.18 -7.16
CA PHE A 121 -4.69 -5.31 -8.27
C PHE A 121 -5.29 -6.07 -9.46
N HIS A 122 -5.17 -7.40 -9.49
CA HIS A 122 -5.85 -8.20 -10.50
C HIS A 122 -7.37 -7.97 -10.42
N PRO A 123 -8.10 -7.84 -11.54
CA PRO A 123 -9.54 -7.56 -11.53
C PRO A 123 -10.38 -8.52 -10.70
N GLU A 124 -9.99 -9.79 -10.58
CA GLU A 124 -10.66 -10.75 -9.69
C GLU A 124 -10.49 -10.34 -8.23
N ASN A 125 -9.27 -10.00 -7.79
CA ASN A 125 -9.01 -9.59 -6.41
C ASN A 125 -9.66 -8.25 -6.09
N VAL A 126 -9.67 -7.30 -7.04
CA VAL A 126 -10.43 -6.05 -6.91
C VAL A 126 -11.94 -6.32 -6.79
N GLY A 127 -12.49 -7.24 -7.59
CA GLY A 127 -13.88 -7.66 -7.50
C GLY A 127 -14.22 -8.29 -6.14
N ARG A 128 -13.34 -9.15 -5.61
CA ARG A 128 -13.48 -9.75 -4.28
C ARG A 128 -13.40 -8.69 -3.17
N LEU A 129 -12.50 -7.71 -3.30
CA LEU A 129 -12.41 -6.59 -2.36
C LEU A 129 -13.74 -5.82 -2.30
N VAL A 130 -14.29 -5.45 -3.45
CA VAL A 130 -15.57 -4.72 -3.53
C VAL A 130 -16.73 -5.56 -2.97
N ALA A 131 -16.71 -6.88 -3.17
CA ALA A 131 -17.71 -7.81 -2.65
C ALA A 131 -17.57 -8.10 -1.13
N GLY A 132 -16.51 -7.62 -0.47
CA GLY A 132 -16.27 -7.82 0.96
C GLY A 132 -15.68 -9.19 1.32
N ASN A 133 -15.11 -9.91 0.35
CA ASN A 133 -14.46 -11.21 0.55
C ASN A 133 -13.04 -11.23 -0.09
N ALA A 134 -12.27 -10.17 0.17
CA ALA A 134 -10.94 -10.00 -0.37
C ALA A 134 -10.01 -11.20 -0.06
N ARG A 135 -9.39 -11.74 -1.12
CA ARG A 135 -8.27 -12.69 -0.96
C ARG A 135 -7.06 -11.94 -0.42
N TYR A 136 -6.69 -10.86 -1.08
CA TYR A 136 -5.68 -9.89 -0.64
C TYR A 136 -6.31 -8.50 -0.61
N LYS A 137 -5.93 -7.71 0.39
CA LYS A 137 -6.20 -6.28 0.40
C LYS A 137 -4.98 -5.56 -0.18
N PRO A 138 -5.14 -4.55 -1.03
CA PRO A 138 -4.02 -3.73 -1.49
C PRO A 138 -3.16 -3.21 -0.34
N CYS A 139 -1.83 -3.34 -0.46
CA CYS A 139 -0.90 -3.18 0.65
C CYS A 139 -1.02 -1.82 1.36
N THR A 140 -0.96 -0.70 0.62
CA THR A 140 -1.02 0.64 1.21
C THR A 140 -2.37 0.92 1.89
N PRO A 141 -3.54 0.70 1.27
CA PRO A 141 -4.83 0.85 1.93
C PRO A 141 -5.02 -0.06 3.16
N HIS A 142 -4.51 -1.29 3.12
CA HIS A 142 -4.55 -2.19 4.27
C HIS A 142 -3.65 -1.67 5.39
N GLY A 143 -2.46 -1.17 5.07
CA GLY A 143 -1.59 -0.51 6.03
C GLY A 143 -2.25 0.70 6.70
N VAL A 144 -3.02 1.50 5.96
CA VAL A 144 -3.82 2.59 6.55
C VAL A 144 -4.86 2.06 7.54
N GLN A 145 -5.57 0.96 7.22
CA GLN A 145 -6.48 0.34 8.21
C GLN A 145 -5.74 -0.10 9.48
N LYS A 146 -4.55 -0.69 9.33
CA LYS A 146 -3.72 -1.10 10.48
C LYS A 146 -3.22 0.08 11.31
N LEU A 147 -2.89 1.21 10.67
CA LEU A 147 -2.58 2.45 11.40
C LEU A 147 -3.77 2.96 12.21
N LEU A 148 -4.96 3.00 11.61
CA LEU A 148 -6.17 3.44 12.31
C LEU A 148 -6.48 2.51 13.49
N GLU A 149 -6.34 1.19 13.32
CA GLU A 149 -6.53 0.19 14.36
C GLU A 149 -5.53 0.35 15.52
N ALA A 150 -4.23 0.48 15.22
CA ALA A 150 -3.17 0.60 16.22
C ALA A 150 -3.27 1.86 17.09
N TYR A 151 -3.92 2.91 16.58
CA TYR A 151 -4.13 4.17 17.29
C TYR A 151 -5.56 4.32 17.83
N ASP A 152 -6.35 3.23 17.88
CA ASP A 152 -7.74 3.22 18.36
C ASP A 152 -8.64 4.26 17.66
N ILE A 153 -8.38 4.51 16.37
CA ILE A 153 -9.15 5.46 15.56
C ILE A 153 -10.36 4.74 14.96
N GLU A 154 -11.52 5.02 15.52
CA GLU A 154 -12.78 4.46 15.05
C GLU A 154 -13.18 5.02 13.68
N THR A 155 -13.59 4.15 12.77
CA THR A 155 -14.11 4.51 11.44
C THR A 155 -15.64 4.42 11.36
N GLU A 156 -16.26 3.66 12.26
CA GLU A 156 -17.72 3.44 12.27
C GLU A 156 -18.49 4.74 12.49
N GLY A 157 -19.39 5.04 11.56
CA GLY A 157 -20.22 6.24 11.60
C GLY A 157 -19.50 7.55 11.29
N LYS A 158 -18.20 7.49 10.90
CA LYS A 158 -17.41 8.66 10.56
C LYS A 158 -17.59 9.07 9.10
N ASP A 159 -17.48 10.36 8.83
CA ASP A 159 -17.36 10.91 7.50
C ASP A 159 -15.88 10.87 7.08
N ALA A 160 -15.55 10.00 6.12
CA ALA A 160 -14.20 9.84 5.59
C ALA A 160 -14.11 10.43 4.16
N VAL A 161 -13.09 11.23 3.91
CA VAL A 161 -12.80 11.79 2.59
C VAL A 161 -11.47 11.20 2.09
N VAL A 162 -11.54 10.51 0.96
CA VAL A 162 -10.36 10.01 0.25
C VAL A 162 -10.05 10.95 -0.91
N VAL A 163 -8.93 11.66 -0.84
CA VAL A 163 -8.48 12.59 -1.87
C VAL A 163 -7.51 11.87 -2.80
N GLY A 164 -8.04 11.33 -3.87
CA GLY A 164 -7.36 10.48 -4.83
C GLY A 164 -8.27 9.37 -5.33
N ARG A 165 -8.03 8.87 -6.56
CA ARG A 165 -8.82 7.76 -7.15
C ARG A 165 -7.98 6.81 -7.97
N SER A 166 -6.70 6.68 -7.60
CA SER A 166 -5.81 5.71 -8.24
C SER A 166 -6.31 4.27 -8.01
N ASP A 167 -5.92 3.37 -8.91
CA ASP A 167 -6.25 1.96 -8.78
C ASP A 167 -5.51 1.30 -7.62
N ILE A 168 -4.38 1.87 -7.22
CA ILE A 168 -3.51 1.31 -6.17
C ILE A 168 -3.84 1.79 -4.75
N VAL A 169 -4.40 3.01 -4.57
CA VAL A 169 -4.71 3.57 -3.25
C VAL A 169 -6.15 4.09 -3.16
N GLY A 170 -6.52 5.10 -3.95
CA GLY A 170 -7.77 5.84 -3.71
C GLY A 170 -9.03 4.98 -3.82
N LYS A 171 -9.15 4.18 -4.88
CA LYS A 171 -10.30 3.27 -5.06
C LYS A 171 -10.35 2.17 -4.01
N PRO A 172 -9.26 1.40 -3.77
CA PRO A 172 -9.30 0.36 -2.75
C PRO A 172 -9.48 0.93 -1.33
N MET A 173 -8.89 2.06 -1.00
CA MET A 173 -9.09 2.71 0.31
C MET A 173 -10.56 3.04 0.55
N ALA A 174 -11.22 3.66 -0.43
CA ALA A 174 -12.65 3.95 -0.31
C ALA A 174 -13.49 2.68 -0.15
N ASN A 175 -13.15 1.61 -0.87
CA ASN A 175 -13.83 0.33 -0.74
C ASN A 175 -13.62 -0.31 0.63
N LEU A 176 -12.43 -0.21 1.23
CA LEU A 176 -12.18 -0.73 2.57
C LEU A 176 -12.96 0.05 3.64
N LEU A 177 -12.98 1.37 3.56
CA LEU A 177 -13.67 2.23 4.54
C LEU A 177 -15.21 2.04 4.54
N ILE A 178 -15.83 1.70 3.40
CA ILE A 178 -17.28 1.44 3.35
C ILE A 178 -17.66 0.00 3.70
N GLN A 179 -16.73 -0.92 3.87
CA GLN A 179 -17.03 -2.31 4.21
C GLN A 179 -17.64 -2.42 5.61
N ARG A 180 -18.38 -3.50 5.83
CA ARG A 180 -18.90 -3.83 7.17
C ARG A 180 -17.79 -4.42 8.02
N GLY A 181 -17.73 -4.04 9.29
CA GLY A 181 -16.81 -4.60 10.27
C GLY A 181 -15.70 -3.64 10.67
N PRO A 182 -14.69 -4.13 11.44
CA PRO A 182 -13.59 -3.32 11.95
C PRO A 182 -12.82 -2.60 10.84
N GLY A 183 -12.46 -1.35 11.05
CA GLY A 183 -11.77 -0.50 10.06
C GLY A 183 -12.62 -0.11 8.84
N GLY A 184 -13.94 -0.37 8.90
CA GLY A 184 -14.93 0.02 7.90
C GLY A 184 -16.10 0.78 8.51
N ASN A 185 -17.32 0.60 7.97
CA ASN A 185 -18.56 1.27 8.39
C ASN A 185 -18.53 2.80 8.33
N ALA A 186 -17.61 3.40 7.57
CA ALA A 186 -17.55 4.83 7.35
C ALA A 186 -18.46 5.28 6.20
N THR A 187 -18.93 6.51 6.26
CA THR A 187 -19.48 7.22 5.10
C THR A 187 -18.33 7.79 4.30
N THR A 188 -18.08 7.29 3.10
CA THR A 188 -16.87 7.64 2.35
C THR A 188 -17.18 8.49 1.12
N THR A 189 -16.52 9.63 1.01
CA THR A 189 -16.52 10.50 -0.17
C THR A 189 -15.17 10.41 -0.90
N VAL A 190 -15.19 10.10 -2.19
CA VAL A 190 -13.99 10.12 -3.04
C VAL A 190 -13.89 11.45 -3.78
N CYS A 191 -12.78 12.16 -3.57
CA CYS A 191 -12.44 13.41 -4.23
C CYS A 191 -11.27 13.22 -5.23
N HIS A 192 -11.24 14.05 -6.27
CA HIS A 192 -10.22 13.96 -7.31
C HIS A 192 -10.08 15.29 -8.07
N SER A 193 -9.19 15.38 -9.03
CA SER A 193 -8.89 16.61 -9.80
C SER A 193 -10.08 17.26 -10.53
N ARG A 194 -11.25 16.61 -10.58
CA ARG A 194 -12.49 17.17 -11.14
C ARG A 194 -13.54 17.49 -10.08
N THR A 195 -13.22 17.26 -8.80
CA THR A 195 -14.14 17.58 -7.70
C THR A 195 -14.24 19.09 -7.52
N GLN A 196 -15.47 19.59 -7.40
CA GLN A 196 -15.71 20.97 -7.03
C GLN A 196 -15.90 21.07 -5.50
N GLY A 197 -15.38 22.14 -4.89
CA GLY A 197 -15.47 22.36 -3.46
C GLY A 197 -14.72 21.30 -2.65
N LEU A 198 -13.48 20.95 -3.04
CA LEU A 198 -12.66 20.00 -2.33
C LEU A 198 -12.47 20.43 -0.86
N ASP A 199 -12.14 21.68 -0.65
CA ASP A 199 -11.94 22.31 0.66
C ASP A 199 -13.18 22.20 1.58
N GLU A 200 -14.37 22.32 1.03
CA GLU A 200 -15.62 22.12 1.78
C GLU A 200 -15.80 20.66 2.21
N LYS A 201 -15.45 19.70 1.32
CA LYS A 201 -15.60 18.27 1.59
C LYS A 201 -14.61 17.80 2.65
N THR A 202 -13.35 18.19 2.55
CA THR A 202 -12.32 17.81 3.52
C THR A 202 -12.56 18.49 4.88
N ARG A 203 -13.05 19.73 4.90
CA ARG A 203 -13.39 20.48 6.13
C ARG A 203 -14.56 19.87 6.90
N ASN A 204 -15.43 19.09 6.25
CA ASN A 204 -16.53 18.39 6.89
C ASN A 204 -16.23 16.93 7.23
N ALA A 205 -15.01 16.47 7.01
CA ALA A 205 -14.60 15.10 7.27
C ALA A 205 -14.05 14.92 8.69
N ASP A 206 -14.33 13.77 9.29
CA ASP A 206 -13.68 13.28 10.50
C ASP A 206 -12.29 12.67 10.17
N ILE A 207 -12.20 12.00 9.00
CA ILE A 207 -11.00 11.33 8.53
C ILE A 207 -10.68 11.80 7.11
N VAL A 208 -9.48 12.31 6.88
CA VAL A 208 -8.99 12.69 5.55
C VAL A 208 -7.82 11.79 5.17
N VAL A 209 -7.97 11.04 4.07
CA VAL A 209 -6.89 10.25 3.47
C VAL A 209 -6.40 10.97 2.21
N ALA A 210 -5.21 11.55 2.27
CA ALA A 210 -4.59 12.26 1.16
C ALA A 210 -3.76 11.29 0.30
N ALA A 211 -4.15 11.12 -0.97
CA ALA A 211 -3.52 10.21 -1.93
C ALA A 211 -3.64 10.75 -3.37
N ALA A 212 -3.34 12.05 -3.53
CA ALA A 212 -3.46 12.78 -4.78
C ALA A 212 -2.15 12.86 -5.58
N GLY A 213 -1.00 12.68 -4.92
CA GLY A 213 0.33 12.86 -5.51
C GLY A 213 0.64 14.32 -5.83
N VAL A 214 0.13 15.25 -5.01
CA VAL A 214 0.35 16.70 -5.17
C VAL A 214 0.94 17.25 -3.87
N PRO A 215 2.19 17.74 -3.90
CA PRO A 215 2.87 18.22 -2.69
C PRO A 215 2.06 19.25 -1.92
N GLU A 216 1.91 19.03 -0.61
CA GLU A 216 1.36 20.00 0.37
C GLU A 216 0.03 20.64 -0.06
N MET A 217 -0.81 19.88 -0.78
CA MET A 217 -2.08 20.37 -1.33
C MET A 217 -3.15 20.61 -0.27
N ILE A 218 -3.09 19.87 0.86
CA ILE A 218 -4.06 19.95 1.95
C ILE A 218 -3.43 20.66 3.13
N ASP A 219 -4.01 21.77 3.54
CA ASP A 219 -3.58 22.59 4.67
C ASP A 219 -4.64 22.64 5.79
N ALA A 220 -4.34 23.38 6.89
CA ALA A 220 -5.25 23.54 8.01
C ALA A 220 -6.62 24.15 7.63
N GLU A 221 -6.69 25.02 6.62
CA GLU A 221 -7.96 25.66 6.23
C GLU A 221 -8.92 24.66 5.58
N MET A 222 -8.37 23.56 5.07
CA MET A 222 -9.10 22.44 4.46
C MET A 222 -9.52 21.35 5.46
N LEU A 223 -9.22 21.50 6.76
CA LEU A 223 -9.49 20.49 7.78
C LEU A 223 -10.50 20.99 8.83
N SER A 224 -11.27 20.05 9.38
CA SER A 224 -12.05 20.28 10.60
C SER A 224 -11.14 20.24 11.84
N GLU A 225 -11.59 20.91 12.90
CA GLU A 225 -10.95 20.78 14.21
C GLU A 225 -11.08 19.34 14.73
N GLY A 226 -9.99 18.71 15.08
CA GLY A 226 -9.97 17.34 15.57
C GLY A 226 -9.96 16.26 14.47
N ALA A 227 -9.85 16.60 13.19
CA ALA A 227 -9.76 15.64 12.11
C ALA A 227 -8.57 14.68 12.26
N VAL A 228 -8.73 13.44 11.81
CA VAL A 228 -7.63 12.50 11.60
C VAL A 228 -7.13 12.64 10.17
N VAL A 229 -5.82 12.78 9.98
CA VAL A 229 -5.21 13.03 8.68
C VAL A 229 -4.21 11.93 8.36
N ILE A 230 -4.48 11.17 7.32
CA ILE A 230 -3.61 10.10 6.82
C ILE A 230 -3.02 10.54 5.49
N ASP A 231 -1.75 10.88 5.49
CA ASP A 231 -1.02 11.29 4.31
C ASP A 231 -0.31 10.10 3.66
N VAL A 232 -0.79 9.69 2.50
CA VAL A 232 -0.22 8.60 1.68
C VAL A 232 0.75 9.16 0.63
N GLY A 233 0.72 10.48 0.40
CA GLY A 233 1.55 11.13 -0.59
C GLY A 233 3.05 10.97 -0.30
N ILE A 234 3.83 10.69 -1.33
CA ILE A 234 5.29 10.74 -1.27
C ILE A 234 5.75 11.51 -2.51
N ASN A 235 6.09 12.77 -2.30
CA ASN A 235 6.50 13.67 -3.36
C ASN A 235 7.96 14.09 -3.16
N ARG A 236 8.74 14.08 -4.24
CA ARG A 236 10.10 14.60 -4.24
C ARG A 236 10.05 16.06 -4.67
N VAL A 237 10.47 16.95 -3.79
CA VAL A 237 10.59 18.39 -4.07
C VAL A 237 12.05 18.83 -3.96
N ASP A 238 12.48 19.73 -4.82
CA ASP A 238 13.84 20.26 -4.79
C ASP A 238 14.10 20.96 -3.44
N ALA A 239 15.22 20.65 -2.81
CA ALA A 239 15.59 21.22 -1.53
C ALA A 239 17.11 21.37 -1.41
N ASN A 240 17.55 22.34 -0.61
CA ASN A 240 18.96 22.55 -0.34
C ASN A 240 19.49 21.57 0.73
N THR A 241 19.43 20.26 0.40
CA THR A 241 19.95 19.15 1.18
C THR A 241 21.12 18.51 0.46
N GLU A 242 21.88 17.64 1.11
CA GLU A 242 22.95 16.86 0.47
C GLU A 242 22.46 16.03 -0.71
N LYS A 243 21.21 15.57 -0.67
CA LYS A 243 20.55 14.80 -1.75
C LYS A 243 19.96 15.68 -2.84
N GLY A 244 19.91 17.03 -2.66
CA GLY A 244 19.29 17.96 -3.60
C GLY A 244 17.76 17.96 -3.58
N TYR A 245 17.12 17.15 -2.75
CA TYR A 245 15.67 17.06 -2.60
C TYR A 245 15.26 16.69 -1.18
N GLN A 246 14.00 16.92 -0.87
CA GLN A 246 13.31 16.35 0.30
C GLN A 246 12.04 15.62 -0.12
N LEU A 247 11.58 14.71 0.75
CA LEU A 247 10.29 14.04 0.60
C LEU A 247 9.26 14.81 1.41
N VAL A 248 8.14 15.12 0.78
CA VAL A 248 6.97 15.73 1.41
C VAL A 248 5.72 14.95 1.04
N GLY A 249 4.70 15.06 1.86
CA GLY A 249 3.40 14.46 1.59
C GLY A 249 2.50 15.29 0.70
N ASP A 250 1.25 14.87 0.60
CA ASP A 250 0.17 15.64 -0.02
C ASP A 250 -0.44 16.65 0.98
N VAL A 251 -0.04 16.58 2.25
CA VAL A 251 -0.51 17.44 3.34
C VAL A 251 0.61 18.37 3.78
N ASP A 252 0.33 19.64 3.94
CA ASP A 252 1.19 20.57 4.68
C ASP A 252 1.13 20.18 6.17
N PHE A 253 2.11 19.35 6.58
CA PHE A 253 2.15 18.71 7.90
C PHE A 253 2.13 19.72 9.05
N GLU A 254 2.93 20.78 8.96
CA GLU A 254 3.04 21.75 10.05
C GLU A 254 1.74 22.56 10.20
N SER A 255 1.13 22.94 9.09
CA SER A 255 -0.16 23.61 9.07
C SER A 255 -1.28 22.69 9.57
N ALA A 256 -1.41 21.48 8.99
CA ALA A 256 -2.46 20.52 9.33
C ALA A 256 -2.43 20.08 10.78
N LYS A 257 -1.23 19.95 11.36
CA LYS A 257 -1.00 19.58 12.76
C LYS A 257 -1.63 20.56 13.77
N GLU A 258 -1.89 21.80 13.37
CA GLU A 258 -2.55 22.78 14.24
C GLU A 258 -4.01 22.39 14.56
N LYS A 259 -4.67 21.65 13.64
CA LYS A 259 -6.10 21.26 13.75
C LYS A 259 -6.33 19.78 13.96
N ALA A 260 -5.47 18.94 13.39
CA ALA A 260 -5.64 17.50 13.46
C ALA A 260 -5.58 16.97 14.89
N SER A 261 -6.38 15.96 15.20
CA SER A 261 -6.24 15.18 16.44
C SER A 261 -5.12 14.13 16.31
N ALA A 262 -4.97 13.58 15.11
CA ALA A 262 -3.91 12.64 14.75
C ALA A 262 -3.49 12.85 13.29
N ILE A 263 -2.20 12.70 12.99
CA ILE A 263 -1.65 12.92 11.65
C ILE A 263 -0.43 12.02 11.39
N THR A 264 -0.33 11.45 10.19
CA THR A 264 0.86 10.72 9.75
C THR A 264 1.92 11.67 9.20
N PRO A 265 3.20 11.50 9.54
CA PRO A 265 4.30 12.25 8.94
C PRO A 265 4.70 11.67 7.59
N VAL A 266 5.39 12.46 6.75
CA VAL A 266 6.07 11.97 5.54
C VAL A 266 7.52 12.48 5.56
N PRO A 267 8.52 11.58 5.61
CA PRO A 267 8.43 10.10 5.70
C PRO A 267 8.08 9.57 7.10
N GLY A 268 7.83 8.25 7.21
CA GLY A 268 7.65 7.54 8.49
C GLY A 268 6.18 7.29 8.88
N GLY A 269 5.22 7.73 8.06
CA GLY A 269 3.80 7.42 8.23
C GLY A 269 3.38 6.14 7.47
N VAL A 270 2.68 6.29 6.36
CA VAL A 270 2.09 5.15 5.61
C VAL A 270 3.14 4.28 4.91
N GLY A 271 4.26 4.85 4.45
CA GLY A 271 5.26 4.14 3.63
C GLY A 271 5.75 2.80 4.22
N PRO A 272 6.19 2.74 5.49
CA PRO A 272 6.63 1.49 6.14
C PRO A 272 5.59 0.38 6.10
N LEU A 273 4.31 0.73 6.23
CA LEU A 273 3.20 -0.23 6.23
C LEU A 273 3.01 -0.91 4.86
N THR A 274 3.30 -0.20 3.76
CA THR A 274 3.18 -0.79 2.42
C THR A 274 4.08 -2.02 2.28
N ILE A 275 5.31 -1.96 2.79
CA ILE A 275 6.25 -3.09 2.76
C ILE A 275 5.80 -4.20 3.73
N ALA A 276 5.42 -3.84 4.97
CA ALA A 276 4.95 -4.81 5.95
C ALA A 276 3.72 -5.58 5.43
N MET A 277 2.75 -4.89 4.81
CA MET A 277 1.55 -5.53 4.24
C MET A 277 1.84 -6.35 2.98
N LEU A 278 2.90 -6.04 2.23
CA LEU A 278 3.35 -6.90 1.14
C LEU A 278 3.89 -8.23 1.68
N MET A 279 4.69 -8.19 2.75
CA MET A 279 5.17 -9.41 3.43
C MET A 279 4.00 -10.22 3.98
N TYR A 280 3.05 -9.55 4.65
CA TYR A 280 1.79 -10.15 5.10
C TYR A 280 1.05 -10.88 3.97
N ASN A 281 0.81 -10.21 2.84
CA ASN A 281 0.11 -10.81 1.71
C ASN A 281 0.89 -11.98 1.08
N THR A 282 2.23 -11.92 1.06
CA THR A 282 3.08 -13.01 0.58
C THR A 282 2.98 -14.25 1.46
N VAL A 283 3.02 -14.07 2.78
CA VAL A 283 2.85 -15.16 3.75
C VAL A 283 1.44 -15.74 3.67
N LYS A 284 0.42 -14.87 3.55
CA LYS A 284 -0.96 -15.30 3.33
C LYS A 284 -1.11 -16.10 2.03
N ALA A 285 -0.42 -15.71 0.97
CA ALA A 285 -0.43 -16.45 -0.29
C ALA A 285 0.18 -17.83 -0.14
N ALA A 286 1.30 -17.96 0.56
CA ALA A 286 1.93 -19.24 0.86
C ALA A 286 1.02 -20.14 1.70
N SER A 287 0.38 -19.59 2.74
CA SER A 287 -0.61 -20.29 3.55
C SER A 287 -1.77 -20.83 2.70
N LEU A 288 -2.40 -19.96 1.90
CA LEU A 288 -3.54 -20.33 1.06
C LEU A 288 -3.18 -21.39 -0.01
N GLN A 289 -1.99 -21.33 -0.59
CA GLN A 289 -1.56 -22.25 -1.64
C GLN A 289 -1.08 -23.59 -1.09
N SER A 290 -0.49 -23.62 0.10
CA SER A 290 -0.05 -24.84 0.77
C SER A 290 -1.14 -25.53 1.59
N GLY A 291 -2.15 -24.79 2.03
CA GLY A 291 -3.19 -25.25 2.96
C GLY A 291 -2.72 -25.31 4.42
N VAL A 292 -1.60 -24.70 4.74
CA VAL A 292 -1.10 -24.53 6.12
C VAL A 292 -1.71 -23.28 6.72
N ASP A 293 -2.45 -23.42 7.81
CA ASP A 293 -3.05 -22.28 8.51
C ASP A 293 -1.98 -21.52 9.32
N VAL A 294 -1.99 -20.20 9.22
CA VAL A 294 -1.14 -19.28 10.00
C VAL A 294 -1.99 -18.19 10.63
N ASP A 295 -1.54 -17.68 11.77
CA ASP A 295 -2.18 -16.54 12.45
C ASP A 295 -1.54 -15.25 11.95
N LEU A 296 -2.29 -14.48 11.17
CA LEU A 296 -1.82 -13.20 10.60
C LEU A 296 -2.57 -12.04 11.24
N PRO A 297 -1.88 -10.93 11.57
CA PRO A 297 -2.42 -9.79 12.29
C PRO A 297 -3.54 -9.03 11.57
#